data_9b1a3bf191010857e0e78a123491bae0
#
_entry.id   9b1a3bf191010857e0e78a123491bae0
#
_cell.length_a   1.000
_cell.length_b   1.000
_cell.length_c   1.000
_cell.angle_alpha   90.00
_cell.angle_beta   90.00
_cell.angle_gamma   90.00
#
_symmetry.space_group_name_H-M   'P 1'
#
loop_
_entity.id
_entity.type
_entity.pdbx_description
1 polymer ?
#
loop_
_entity_poly.entity_id
_entity_poly.type
_entity_poly.pdbx_seq_one_letter_code
_entity_poly.pdbx_strand_id
1 'polypeptide(L)'
;MKEKKSYTLTKAEIQIMNILWEMPEGGCVHDIISRYDEPKPAYTTIATFMKILQNKKFVEYRKASGKTHIYYPLITKEEYTRQVMTEVKDNFFGGCKSSFLKFFAREEKLTEDDVQELLNMINQPNQ
;
A
#
# COMPACT_ATOMS: atom_id res chain seq x y z
N MET A 1 -3.77 -28.48 -2.73
CA MET A 1 -3.62 -27.46 -1.73
C MET A 1 -3.53 -26.07 -2.31
N LYS A 2 -4.22 -25.15 -1.71
CA LYS A 2 -4.25 -23.81 -2.24
C LYS A 2 -3.01 -23.04 -1.84
N GLU A 3 -2.39 -22.44 -2.80
CA GLU A 3 -1.25 -21.60 -2.52
C GLU A 3 -1.67 -20.34 -1.82
N LYS A 4 -0.89 -19.97 -0.83
CA LYS A 4 -1.13 -18.72 -0.15
C LYS A 4 -0.67 -17.57 -1.05
N LYS A 5 -1.58 -16.68 -1.35
CA LYS A 5 -1.24 -15.55 -2.18
C LYS A 5 -0.39 -14.57 -1.40
N SER A 6 0.71 -14.16 -2.00
CA SER A 6 1.55 -13.15 -1.38
C SER A 6 1.01 -11.78 -1.75
N TYR A 7 0.88 -10.93 -0.76
CA TYR A 7 0.42 -9.57 -0.98
C TYR A 7 1.55 -8.56 -0.88
N THR A 8 2.77 -9.07 -0.70
CA THR A 8 3.90 -8.17 -0.54
C THR A 8 4.34 -7.64 -1.89
N LEU A 9 4.32 -6.34 -2.03
CA LEU A 9 4.78 -5.66 -3.23
C LEU A 9 6.24 -5.27 -3.08
N THR A 10 6.92 -5.14 -4.20
CA THR A 10 8.27 -4.60 -4.17
C THR A 10 8.22 -3.12 -3.81
N LYS A 11 9.38 -2.59 -3.44
CA LYS A 11 9.46 -1.19 -3.06
C LYS A 11 9.01 -0.27 -4.20
N ALA A 12 9.40 -0.62 -5.44
CA ALA A 12 8.99 0.18 -6.59
C ALA A 12 7.49 0.12 -6.80
N GLU A 13 6.91 -1.05 -6.60
CA GLU A 13 5.47 -1.21 -6.75
C GLU A 13 4.70 -0.47 -5.67
N ILE A 14 5.21 -0.49 -4.45
CA ILE A 14 4.58 0.24 -3.35
C ILE A 14 4.57 1.74 -3.65
N GLN A 15 5.66 2.24 -4.22
CA GLN A 15 5.73 3.65 -4.56
C GLN A 15 4.63 4.04 -5.54
N ILE A 16 4.41 3.20 -6.54
CA ILE A 16 3.35 3.46 -7.52
C ILE A 16 1.98 3.38 -6.86
N MET A 17 1.76 2.36 -6.03
CA MET A 17 0.47 2.22 -5.38
C MET A 17 0.18 3.38 -4.44
N ASN A 18 1.20 3.87 -3.73
CA ASN A 18 0.99 5.03 -2.87
C ASN A 18 0.56 6.26 -3.67
N ILE A 19 1.10 6.41 -4.87
CA ILE A 19 0.68 7.50 -5.74
C ILE A 19 -0.78 7.32 -6.15
N LEU A 20 -1.13 6.12 -6.57
CA LEU A 20 -2.51 5.85 -7.02
C LEU A 20 -3.51 5.97 -5.89
N TRP A 21 -3.15 5.56 -4.67
CA TRP A 21 -4.05 5.69 -3.54
C TRP A 21 -4.37 7.14 -3.21
N GLU A 22 -3.53 8.08 -3.67
CA GLU A 22 -3.79 9.50 -3.48
C GLU A 22 -4.49 10.15 -4.66
N MET A 23 -4.89 9.34 -5.65
CA MET A 23 -5.58 9.84 -6.83
C MET A 23 -6.98 9.22 -6.88
N PRO A 24 -7.95 9.85 -6.23
CA PRO A 24 -9.29 9.23 -6.11
C PRO A 24 -9.93 8.87 -7.43
N GLU A 25 -9.62 9.61 -8.49
CA GLU A 25 -10.21 9.36 -9.78
C GLU A 25 -9.31 8.56 -10.71
N GLY A 26 -8.20 8.05 -10.16
CA GLY A 26 -7.24 7.32 -10.94
C GLY A 26 -6.33 8.23 -11.72
N GLY A 27 -5.44 7.64 -12.49
CA GLY A 27 -4.50 8.43 -13.28
C GLY A 27 -3.91 7.63 -14.41
N CYS A 28 -3.50 8.31 -15.45
CA CYS A 28 -2.76 7.68 -16.53
C CYS A 28 -1.29 7.61 -16.16
N VAL A 29 -0.49 6.95 -17.02
CA VAL A 29 0.93 6.80 -16.74
C VAL A 29 1.60 8.16 -16.55
N HIS A 30 1.27 9.13 -17.38
CA HIS A 30 1.85 10.46 -17.26
C HIS A 30 1.50 11.12 -15.93
N ASP A 31 0.27 10.93 -15.47
CA ASP A 31 -0.14 11.47 -14.17
C ASP A 31 0.68 10.87 -13.05
N ILE A 32 0.91 9.57 -13.13
CA ILE A 32 1.70 8.87 -12.11
C ILE A 32 3.12 9.40 -12.10
N ILE A 33 3.72 9.53 -13.28
CA ILE A 33 5.09 10.02 -13.40
C ILE A 33 5.22 11.43 -12.82
N SER A 34 4.20 12.24 -13.01
CA SER A 34 4.25 13.63 -12.54
C SER A 34 4.37 13.73 -11.03
N ARG A 35 4.04 12.67 -10.31
CA ARG A 35 4.12 12.66 -8.85
C ARG A 35 5.47 12.21 -8.32
N TYR A 36 6.39 11.81 -9.20
CA TYR A 36 7.73 11.42 -8.79
C TYR A 36 8.63 12.63 -8.69
N ASP A 37 9.61 12.53 -7.80
CA ASP A 37 10.67 13.52 -7.72
C ASP A 37 11.64 13.32 -8.87
N GLU A 38 12.43 14.35 -9.15
CA GLU A 38 13.48 14.22 -10.15
C GLU A 38 14.61 13.35 -9.62
N PRO A 39 15.24 12.53 -10.44
CA PRO A 39 14.91 12.33 -11.87
C PRO A 39 13.67 11.44 -11.99
N LYS A 40 12.78 11.83 -12.89
CA LYS A 40 11.55 11.07 -13.06
C LYS A 40 11.80 9.78 -13.83
N PRO A 41 11.05 8.75 -13.52
CA PRO A 41 11.19 7.47 -14.25
C PRO A 41 10.72 7.62 -15.68
N ALA A 42 11.23 6.71 -16.52
CA ALA A 42 10.82 6.68 -17.91
C ALA A 42 9.40 6.16 -18.04
N TYR A 43 8.73 6.63 -19.08
CA TYR A 43 7.37 6.18 -19.36
C TYR A 43 7.30 4.66 -19.48
N THR A 44 8.22 4.06 -20.22
CA THR A 44 8.19 2.62 -20.43
C THR A 44 8.37 1.85 -19.13
N THR A 45 9.15 2.40 -18.20
CA THR A 45 9.34 1.76 -16.91
C THR A 45 8.02 1.70 -16.14
N ILE A 46 7.34 2.83 -16.05
CA ILE A 46 6.08 2.87 -15.31
C ILE A 46 5.02 2.05 -16.03
N ALA A 47 4.95 2.13 -17.35
CA ALA A 47 3.97 1.35 -18.10
C ALA A 47 4.17 -0.14 -17.87
N THR A 48 5.41 -0.60 -17.78
CA THR A 48 5.70 -2.00 -17.51
C THR A 48 5.22 -2.38 -16.11
N PHE A 49 5.50 -1.53 -15.11
CA PHE A 49 5.03 -1.79 -13.77
C PHE A 49 3.50 -1.85 -13.70
N MET A 50 2.82 -1.01 -14.47
CA MET A 50 1.37 -1.03 -14.45
C MET A 50 0.83 -2.36 -14.98
N LYS A 51 1.49 -2.92 -15.99
CA LYS A 51 1.07 -4.23 -16.47
C LYS A 51 1.31 -5.31 -15.43
N ILE A 52 2.43 -5.23 -14.73
CA ILE A 52 2.72 -6.19 -13.67
C ILE A 52 1.67 -6.08 -12.56
N LEU A 53 1.37 -4.86 -12.14
CA LEU A 53 0.38 -4.66 -11.09
C LEU A 53 -1.01 -5.11 -11.53
N GLN A 54 -1.33 -4.92 -12.81
CA GLN A 54 -2.60 -5.38 -13.34
C GLN A 54 -2.67 -6.90 -13.31
N ASN A 55 -1.59 -7.57 -13.71
CA ASN A 55 -1.54 -9.02 -13.66
C ASN A 55 -1.66 -9.55 -12.23
N LYS A 56 -1.12 -8.81 -11.27
CA LYS A 56 -1.22 -9.19 -9.86
C LYS A 56 -2.57 -8.83 -9.26
N LYS A 57 -3.44 -8.18 -10.02
CA LYS A 57 -4.77 -7.79 -9.58
C LYS A 57 -4.78 -6.67 -8.53
N PHE A 58 -3.77 -5.83 -8.57
CA PHE A 58 -3.74 -4.65 -7.70
C PHE A 58 -4.33 -3.43 -8.35
N VAL A 59 -4.32 -3.37 -9.68
CA VAL A 59 -4.88 -2.23 -10.40
C VAL A 59 -5.67 -2.73 -11.60
N GLU A 60 -6.53 -1.88 -12.07
CA GLU A 60 -7.25 -2.08 -13.32
C GLU A 60 -7.30 -0.74 -14.01
N TYR A 61 -7.79 -0.71 -15.24
CA TYR A 61 -7.89 0.55 -15.95
C TYR A 61 -9.23 0.67 -16.64
N ARG A 62 -9.62 1.90 -16.88
CA ARG A 62 -10.72 2.21 -17.76
C ARG A 62 -10.18 3.11 -18.86
N LYS A 63 -10.84 3.09 -20.00
CA LYS A 63 -10.40 3.93 -21.09
C LYS A 63 -11.03 5.32 -20.98
N ALA A 64 -10.18 6.31 -21.12
CA ALA A 64 -10.65 7.68 -21.23
C ALA A 64 -10.80 8.00 -22.72
N SER A 65 -10.91 9.28 -23.02
CA SER A 65 -10.98 9.71 -24.41
C SER A 65 -9.82 9.15 -25.19
N GLY A 66 -10.08 8.61 -26.38
CA GLY A 66 -9.04 8.07 -27.20
C GLY A 66 -8.51 6.79 -26.63
N LYS A 67 -7.20 6.66 -26.60
CA LYS A 67 -6.54 5.42 -26.18
C LYS A 67 -5.94 5.53 -24.80
N THR A 68 -6.24 6.56 -24.07
CA THR A 68 -5.65 6.77 -22.77
C THR A 68 -6.26 5.83 -21.74
N HIS A 69 -5.41 5.17 -20.97
CA HIS A 69 -5.83 4.28 -19.89
C HIS A 69 -5.75 5.04 -18.58
N ILE A 70 -6.82 5.02 -17.82
CA ILE A 70 -6.85 5.60 -16.48
C ILE A 70 -6.82 4.46 -15.49
N TYR A 71 -5.72 4.34 -14.77
CA TYR A 71 -5.52 3.25 -13.82
C TYR A 71 -6.08 3.63 -12.46
N TYR A 72 -6.61 2.63 -11.78
CA TYR A 72 -7.12 2.82 -10.43
C TYR A 72 -6.85 1.57 -9.62
N PRO A 73 -6.71 1.71 -8.29
CA PRO A 73 -6.41 0.54 -7.46
C PRO A 73 -7.64 -0.33 -7.24
N LEU A 74 -7.40 -1.64 -7.20
CA LEU A 74 -8.45 -2.61 -6.89
C LEU A 74 -8.50 -2.97 -5.43
N ILE A 75 -7.50 -2.54 -4.67
CA ILE A 75 -7.41 -2.81 -3.25
C ILE A 75 -7.11 -1.48 -2.57
N THR A 76 -7.76 -1.23 -1.45
CA THR A 76 -7.49 0.00 -0.72
C THR A 76 -6.17 -0.10 0.03
N LYS A 77 -5.60 1.07 0.37
CA LYS A 77 -4.37 1.09 1.14
C LYS A 77 -4.58 0.40 2.49
N GLU A 78 -5.73 0.62 3.10
CA GLU A 78 -6.02 0.00 4.38
C GLU A 78 -6.07 -1.51 4.26
N GLU A 79 -6.73 -2.02 3.22
CA GLU A 79 -6.80 -3.46 3.01
C GLU A 79 -5.42 -4.07 2.80
N TYR A 80 -4.61 -3.41 1.99
CA TYR A 80 -3.27 -3.91 1.73
C TYR A 80 -2.43 -3.89 3.00
N THR A 81 -2.48 -2.79 3.74
CA THR A 81 -1.73 -2.67 4.98
C THR A 81 -2.14 -3.75 5.97
N ARG A 82 -3.45 -4.01 6.08
CA ARG A 82 -3.94 -5.04 6.98
C ARG A 82 -3.37 -6.41 6.62
N GLN A 83 -3.36 -6.72 5.33
CA GLN A 83 -2.87 -8.02 4.89
C GLN A 83 -1.38 -8.16 5.17
N VAL A 84 -0.60 -7.12 4.88
CA VAL A 84 0.83 -7.17 5.10
C VAL A 84 1.15 -7.28 6.59
N MET A 85 0.46 -6.50 7.41
CA MET A 85 0.71 -6.53 8.85
C MET A 85 0.34 -7.88 9.45
N THR A 86 -0.75 -8.48 8.95
CA THR A 86 -1.15 -9.80 9.40
C THR A 86 -0.08 -10.84 9.04
N GLU A 87 0.48 -10.75 7.84
CA GLU A 87 1.55 -11.67 7.45
C GLU A 87 2.78 -11.49 8.33
N VAL A 88 3.14 -10.26 8.64
CA VAL A 88 4.28 -10.00 9.52
C VAL A 88 4.03 -10.61 10.89
N LYS A 89 2.84 -10.37 11.43
CA LYS A 89 2.49 -10.90 12.74
C LYS A 89 2.56 -12.43 12.74
N ASP A 90 2.01 -13.06 11.70
CA ASP A 90 1.98 -14.51 11.63
C ASP A 90 3.37 -15.10 11.41
N ASN A 91 4.14 -14.49 10.52
CA ASN A 91 5.42 -15.08 10.13
C ASN A 91 6.51 -14.86 11.15
N PHE A 92 6.49 -13.76 11.88
CA PHE A 92 7.58 -13.42 12.78
C PHE A 92 7.19 -13.41 14.24
N PHE A 93 5.90 -13.43 14.55
CA PHE A 93 5.43 -13.34 15.93
C PHE A 93 4.46 -14.46 16.28
N GLY A 94 4.44 -15.51 15.46
CA GLY A 94 3.60 -16.66 15.75
C GLY A 94 2.12 -16.33 15.84
N GLY A 95 1.69 -15.28 15.18
CA GLY A 95 0.30 -14.86 15.23
C GLY A 95 -0.10 -14.14 16.50
N CYS A 96 0.86 -13.85 17.37
CA CYS A 96 0.57 -13.24 18.66
C CYS A 96 0.65 -11.72 18.56
N LYS A 97 -0.50 -11.08 18.67
CA LYS A 97 -0.53 -9.63 18.54
C LYS A 97 0.20 -8.93 19.67
N SER A 98 0.20 -9.50 20.86
CA SER A 98 0.93 -8.89 21.97
C SER A 98 2.43 -8.84 21.71
N SER A 99 2.97 -9.94 21.18
CA SER A 99 4.39 -9.96 20.85
C SER A 99 4.73 -8.95 19.76
N PHE A 100 3.87 -8.85 18.76
CA PHE A 100 4.06 -7.91 17.68
C PHE A 100 4.07 -6.48 18.22
N LEU A 101 3.08 -6.14 19.01
CA LEU A 101 2.98 -4.78 19.56
C LEU A 101 4.12 -4.46 20.50
N LYS A 102 4.52 -5.44 21.31
CA LYS A 102 5.62 -5.26 22.24
C LYS A 102 6.93 -4.97 21.51
N PHE A 103 7.17 -5.72 20.44
CA PHE A 103 8.37 -5.51 19.64
C PHE A 103 8.39 -4.11 19.06
N PHE A 104 7.28 -3.71 18.46
CA PHE A 104 7.17 -2.39 17.85
C PHE A 104 7.38 -1.29 18.89
N ALA A 105 6.71 -1.43 20.04
CA ALA A 105 6.80 -0.41 21.07
C ALA A 105 8.24 -0.24 21.56
N ARG A 106 8.96 -1.34 21.68
CA ARG A 106 10.35 -1.28 22.12
C ARG A 106 11.25 -0.65 21.08
N GLU A 107 11.08 -1.06 19.82
CA GLU A 107 11.93 -0.55 18.76
C GLU A 107 11.72 0.93 18.53
N GLU A 108 10.49 1.39 18.62
CA GLU A 108 10.17 2.81 18.44
C GLU A 108 10.29 3.61 19.72
N LYS A 109 10.63 2.95 20.82
CA LYS A 109 10.83 3.61 22.11
C LYS A 109 9.62 4.45 22.51
N LEU A 110 8.46 3.81 22.45
CA LEU A 110 7.22 4.52 22.80
C LEU A 110 7.23 4.94 24.26
N THR A 111 6.80 6.17 24.50
CA THR A 111 6.66 6.70 25.86
C THR A 111 5.24 6.48 26.34
N GLU A 112 5.03 6.76 27.64
CA GLU A 112 3.68 6.69 28.18
C GLU A 112 2.74 7.66 27.46
N ASP A 113 3.27 8.83 27.09
CA ASP A 113 2.46 9.80 26.35
C ASP A 113 2.06 9.25 24.99
N ASP A 114 3.00 8.58 24.30
CA ASP A 114 2.70 7.95 23.02
C ASP A 114 1.59 6.92 23.17
N VAL A 115 1.68 6.11 24.23
CA VAL A 115 0.68 5.06 24.46
C VAL A 115 -0.67 5.68 24.78
N GLN A 116 -0.68 6.73 25.58
CA GLN A 116 -1.92 7.40 25.93
C GLN A 116 -2.58 8.01 24.70
N GLU A 117 -1.77 8.63 23.85
CA GLU A 117 -2.28 9.19 22.62
C GLU A 117 -2.90 8.11 21.74
N LEU A 118 -2.22 6.97 21.65
CA LEU A 118 -2.72 5.86 20.86
C LEU A 118 -4.05 5.35 21.41
N LEU A 119 -4.14 5.20 22.73
CA LEU A 119 -5.39 4.77 23.35
C LEU A 119 -6.53 5.73 23.07
N ASN A 120 -6.23 7.02 23.11
CA ASN A 120 -7.26 8.02 22.82
C ASN A 120 -7.76 7.88 21.39
N MET A 121 -6.84 7.64 20.46
CA MET A 121 -7.22 7.48 19.04
C MET A 121 -8.08 6.24 18.85
N ILE A 122 -7.74 5.15 19.51
CA ILE A 122 -8.47 3.90 19.36
C ILE A 122 -9.87 4.02 19.95
N ASN A 123 -9.98 4.73 21.08
CA ASN A 123 -11.23 4.81 21.81
C ASN A 123 -12.18 5.87 21.28
N GLN A 124 -11.70 6.71 20.36
CA GLN A 124 -12.57 7.74 19.81
C GLN A 124 -13.54 7.11 18.81
N PRO A 125 -14.76 7.62 18.79
CA PRO A 125 -15.69 7.17 17.75
C PRO A 125 -15.12 7.46 16.38
N ASN A 126 -15.54 6.69 15.43
CA ASN A 126 -15.14 6.90 14.07
C ASN A 126 -15.51 8.29 13.60
N GLN A 127 -14.56 8.98 13.04
CA GLN A 127 -14.80 10.34 12.57
C GLN A 127 -15.06 10.36 11.08
#